data_d04d2235d4d278a058ef86e509ab1627
#
_entry.id   d04d2235d4d278a058ef86e509ab1627
#
_cell.length_a   1.000
_cell.length_b   1.000
_cell.length_c   1.000
_cell.angle_alpha   90.00
_cell.angle_beta   90.00
_cell.angle_gamma   90.00
#
_symmetry.space_group_name_H-M   'P 1'
#
loop_
_entity.id
_entity.type
_entity.pdbx_description
1 polymer ?
#
loop_
_entity_poly.entity_id
_entity_poly.type
_entity_poly.pdbx_seq_one_letter_code
_entity_poly.pdbx_strand_id
1 'polypeptide(L)'
;MRVLLIEDDISVTQSIELMLQRLNVQISVADLGEHGIDLGRLPDYDIILLDLNLPDMSGYDVLRQLRLAKVSTPVLILSGLDGIQNKVRGLGNGADDYFTKPFHKDELIARMQAIIRRSSDQTEAVLQCGDLTVKPRAQQAEVGGR
;
A
#
# COMPACT_ATOMS: atom_id res chain seq x y z
N MET A 1 -9.71 -4.15 -7.57
CA MET A 1 -8.60 -3.66 -6.71
C MET A 1 -7.31 -3.67 -7.49
N ARG A 2 -6.57 -2.62 -7.40
CA ARG A 2 -5.27 -2.51 -8.07
C ARG A 2 -4.17 -2.36 -7.03
N VAL A 3 -3.18 -3.24 -7.12
CA VAL A 3 -2.11 -3.34 -6.14
C VAL A 3 -0.77 -3.09 -6.83
N LEU A 4 0.06 -2.24 -6.24
CA LEU A 4 1.45 -2.10 -6.64
C LEU A 4 2.30 -2.85 -5.64
N LEU A 5 3.08 -3.81 -6.13
CA LEU A 5 3.99 -4.58 -5.29
C LEU A 5 5.42 -4.18 -5.63
N ILE A 6 6.13 -3.62 -4.66
CA ILE A 6 7.52 -3.21 -4.82
C ILE A 6 8.38 -4.21 -4.08
N GLU A 7 8.98 -5.15 -4.83
CA GLU A 7 9.66 -6.30 -4.27
C GLU A 7 10.60 -6.87 -5.33
N ASP A 8 11.85 -7.13 -4.97
CA ASP A 8 12.82 -7.68 -5.92
C ASP A 8 12.95 -9.21 -5.86
N ASP A 9 12.46 -9.83 -4.80
CA ASP A 9 12.55 -11.28 -4.66
C ASP A 9 11.42 -11.94 -5.43
N ILE A 10 11.78 -12.68 -6.48
CA ILE A 10 10.80 -13.33 -7.33
C ILE A 10 9.94 -14.32 -6.55
N SER A 11 10.54 -15.04 -5.61
CA SER A 11 9.80 -16.00 -4.80
C SER A 11 8.71 -15.32 -3.99
N VAL A 12 9.02 -14.19 -3.38
CA VAL A 12 8.05 -13.43 -2.60
C VAL A 12 6.96 -12.89 -3.50
N THR A 13 7.34 -12.35 -4.65
CA THR A 13 6.37 -11.84 -5.62
C THR A 13 5.39 -12.93 -6.05
N GLN A 14 5.90 -14.11 -6.39
CA GLN A 14 5.05 -15.22 -6.82
C GLN A 14 4.15 -15.68 -5.68
N SER A 15 4.66 -15.72 -4.46
CA SER A 15 3.84 -16.09 -3.30
C SER A 15 2.67 -15.14 -3.11
N ILE A 16 2.94 -13.85 -3.21
CA ILE A 16 1.89 -12.85 -3.03
C ILE A 16 0.88 -12.94 -4.17
N GLU A 17 1.36 -13.11 -5.40
CA GLU A 17 0.45 -13.26 -6.53
C GLU A 17 -0.48 -14.46 -6.33
N LEU A 18 0.04 -15.57 -5.84
CA LEU A 18 -0.78 -16.73 -5.55
C LEU A 18 -1.78 -16.48 -4.44
N MET A 19 -1.35 -15.78 -3.38
CA MET A 19 -2.23 -15.46 -2.28
C MET A 19 -3.42 -14.62 -2.70
N LEU A 20 -3.21 -13.73 -3.67
CA LEU A 20 -4.23 -12.80 -4.11
C LEU A 20 -4.99 -13.28 -5.35
N GLN A 21 -4.65 -14.45 -5.86
CA GLN A 21 -5.13 -14.92 -7.15
C GLN A 21 -6.64 -15.01 -7.23
N ARG A 22 -7.29 -15.39 -6.14
CA ARG A 22 -8.75 -15.58 -6.15
C ARG A 22 -9.52 -14.29 -5.91
N LEU A 23 -8.81 -13.23 -5.53
CA LEU A 23 -9.43 -11.92 -5.46
C LEU A 23 -9.36 -11.28 -6.84
N ASN A 24 -10.30 -10.46 -7.15
CA ASN A 24 -10.28 -9.75 -8.42
C ASN A 24 -9.28 -8.61 -8.33
N VAL A 25 -7.99 -8.92 -8.32
CA VAL A 25 -6.90 -8.00 -8.08
C VAL A 25 -5.99 -7.94 -9.30
N GLN A 26 -5.65 -6.73 -9.72
CA GLN A 26 -4.64 -6.50 -10.73
C GLN A 26 -3.37 -6.06 -10.01
N ILE A 27 -2.28 -6.78 -10.24
CA ILE A 27 -1.02 -6.53 -9.56
C ILE A 27 0.01 -6.02 -10.56
N SER A 28 0.60 -4.87 -10.27
CA SER A 28 1.77 -4.37 -10.96
C SER A 28 2.97 -4.59 -10.06
N VAL A 29 4.10 -5.01 -10.62
CA VAL A 29 5.28 -5.32 -9.85
C VAL A 29 6.43 -4.41 -10.28
N ALA A 30 7.11 -3.84 -9.29
CA ALA A 30 8.35 -3.11 -9.49
C ALA A 30 9.43 -3.79 -8.68
N ASP A 31 10.55 -4.11 -9.31
CA ASP A 31 11.66 -4.80 -8.64
C ASP A 31 12.73 -3.86 -8.14
N LEU A 32 12.61 -2.57 -8.43
CA LEU A 32 13.50 -1.53 -7.93
C LEU A 32 12.71 -0.44 -7.25
N GLY A 33 13.32 0.19 -6.27
CA GLY A 33 12.67 1.31 -5.57
C GLY A 33 12.36 2.46 -6.49
N GLU A 34 13.28 2.80 -7.40
CA GLU A 34 13.06 3.90 -8.34
C GLU A 34 11.84 3.64 -9.22
N HIS A 35 11.73 2.42 -9.74
CA HIS A 35 10.60 2.04 -10.56
C HIS A 35 9.30 2.06 -9.73
N GLY A 36 9.40 1.62 -8.47
CA GLY A 36 8.26 1.66 -7.57
C GLY A 36 7.78 3.07 -7.29
N ILE A 37 8.70 4.01 -7.16
CA ILE A 37 8.34 5.42 -6.97
C ILE A 37 7.61 5.94 -8.22
N ASP A 38 8.14 5.65 -9.39
CA ASP A 38 7.52 6.11 -10.63
C ASP A 38 6.10 5.57 -10.78
N LEU A 39 5.90 4.29 -10.57
CA LEU A 39 4.58 3.68 -10.67
C LEU A 39 3.66 4.17 -9.55
N GLY A 40 4.19 4.28 -8.33
CA GLY A 40 3.40 4.68 -7.18
C GLY A 40 2.87 6.10 -7.25
N ARG A 41 3.47 6.93 -8.08
CA ARG A 41 2.98 8.29 -8.28
C ARG A 41 1.74 8.35 -9.15
N LEU A 42 1.44 7.27 -9.84
CA LEU A 42 0.21 7.20 -10.64
C LEU A 42 -0.99 7.01 -9.70
N PRO A 43 -2.12 7.63 -9.99
CA PRO A 43 -3.27 7.56 -9.08
C PRO A 43 -4.12 6.31 -9.27
N ASP A 44 -3.51 5.23 -9.75
CA ASP A 44 -4.25 4.05 -10.17
C ASP A 44 -4.35 2.96 -9.13
N TYR A 45 -3.61 3.09 -8.03
CA TYR A 45 -3.48 1.98 -7.08
C TYR A 45 -4.32 2.19 -5.83
N ASP A 46 -4.89 1.10 -5.35
CA ASP A 46 -5.65 1.12 -4.10
C ASP A 46 -4.74 0.89 -2.90
N ILE A 47 -3.63 0.22 -3.11
CA ILE A 47 -2.67 -0.06 -2.04
C ILE A 47 -1.30 -0.35 -2.66
N ILE A 48 -0.25 -0.01 -1.92
CA ILE A 48 1.13 -0.34 -2.26
C ILE A 48 1.66 -1.30 -1.21
N LEU A 49 2.17 -2.44 -1.67
CA LEU A 49 2.90 -3.39 -0.82
C LEU A 49 4.38 -3.14 -1.06
N LEU A 50 5.12 -2.84 -0.01
CA LEU A 50 6.47 -2.32 -0.13
C LEU A 50 7.45 -3.12 0.72
N ASP A 51 8.43 -3.73 0.06
CA ASP A 51 9.52 -4.39 0.77
C ASP A 51 10.57 -3.36 1.20
N LEU A 52 11.20 -3.60 2.33
CA LEU A 52 12.22 -2.69 2.86
C LEU A 52 13.58 -2.87 2.23
N ASN A 53 13.89 -4.09 1.77
CA ASN A 53 15.24 -4.39 1.27
C ASN A 53 15.22 -4.48 -0.25
N LEU A 54 15.35 -3.35 -0.90
CA LEU A 54 15.40 -3.29 -2.35
C LEU A 54 16.85 -3.10 -2.79
N PRO A 55 17.21 -3.52 -4.02
CA PRO A 55 18.62 -3.47 -4.43
C PRO A 55 19.17 -2.07 -4.63
N ASP A 56 18.33 -1.11 -4.98
CA ASP A 56 18.79 0.24 -5.30
C ASP A 56 18.58 1.23 -4.16
N MET A 57 17.67 0.95 -3.23
CA MET A 57 17.43 1.87 -2.11
C MET A 57 16.61 1.15 -1.04
N SER A 58 16.54 1.76 0.13
CA SER A 58 15.69 1.25 1.19
C SER A 58 14.22 1.51 0.88
N GLY A 59 13.34 0.59 1.30
CA GLY A 59 11.91 0.84 1.20
C GLY A 59 11.46 2.08 1.97
N TYR A 60 12.16 2.43 3.04
CA TYR A 60 11.86 3.68 3.75
C TYR A 60 12.08 4.90 2.85
N ASP A 61 13.11 4.84 2.00
CA ASP A 61 13.36 5.92 1.05
C ASP A 61 12.24 6.01 0.01
N VAL A 62 11.77 4.86 -0.45
CA VAL A 62 10.64 4.83 -1.39
C VAL A 62 9.43 5.48 -0.75
N LEU A 63 9.12 5.09 0.48
CA LEU A 63 7.96 5.63 1.19
C LEU A 63 8.08 7.14 1.36
N ARG A 64 9.25 7.60 1.77
CA ARG A 64 9.47 9.03 1.96
C ARG A 64 9.30 9.80 0.67
N GLN A 65 9.83 9.29 -0.44
CA GLN A 65 9.70 9.93 -1.73
C GLN A 65 8.24 10.01 -2.16
N LEU A 66 7.48 8.95 -1.94
CA LEU A 66 6.06 8.96 -2.28
C LEU A 66 5.30 10.00 -1.47
N ARG A 67 5.58 10.10 -0.17
CA ARG A 67 4.89 11.08 0.66
C ARG A 67 5.30 12.51 0.33
N LEU A 68 6.58 12.72 -0.02
CA LEU A 68 7.02 14.04 -0.49
C LEU A 68 6.33 14.41 -1.79
N ALA A 69 6.04 13.46 -2.64
CA ALA A 69 5.31 13.70 -3.89
C ALA A 69 3.80 13.81 -3.65
N LYS A 70 3.37 13.79 -2.40
CA LYS A 70 1.97 13.93 -2.00
C LYS A 70 1.09 12.78 -2.47
N VAL A 71 1.68 11.62 -2.58
CA VAL A 71 0.94 10.39 -2.85
C VAL A 71 0.30 9.93 -1.55
N SER A 72 -1.01 9.77 -1.56
CA SER A 72 -1.75 9.36 -0.36
C SER A 72 -2.17 7.90 -0.39
N THR A 73 -1.82 7.18 -1.44
CA THR A 73 -2.13 5.75 -1.55
C THR A 73 -1.65 5.01 -0.30
N PRO A 74 -2.48 4.16 0.30
CA PRO A 74 -2.05 3.45 1.50
C PRO A 74 -0.88 2.52 1.21
N VAL A 75 0.04 2.42 2.17
CA VAL A 75 1.25 1.60 2.04
C VAL A 75 1.30 0.60 3.18
N LEU A 76 1.43 -0.67 2.83
CA LEU A 76 1.69 -1.74 3.78
C LEU A 76 3.12 -2.21 3.58
N ILE A 77 3.94 -2.05 4.62
CA ILE A 77 5.33 -2.49 4.56
C ILE A 77 5.39 -3.98 4.83
N LEU A 78 6.11 -4.70 3.97
CA LEU A 78 6.36 -6.13 4.09
C LEU A 78 7.84 -6.32 4.36
N SER A 79 8.18 -7.00 5.45
CA SER A 79 9.59 -7.12 5.79
C SER A 79 9.89 -8.40 6.56
N GLY A 80 11.10 -8.92 6.37
CA GLY A 80 11.63 -9.97 7.22
C GLY A 80 12.23 -9.42 8.50
N LEU A 81 12.36 -8.11 8.58
CA LEU A 81 12.86 -7.46 9.78
C LEU A 81 11.70 -7.20 10.72
N ASP A 82 11.75 -7.77 11.90
CA ASP A 82 10.72 -7.50 12.88
C ASP A 82 11.35 -6.74 14.05
N GLY A 83 10.52 -6.30 14.95
CA GLY A 83 10.98 -5.54 16.10
C GLY A 83 10.29 -4.19 16.15
N ILE A 84 10.13 -3.71 17.36
CA ILE A 84 9.37 -2.50 17.61
C ILE A 84 9.99 -1.30 16.90
N GLN A 85 11.32 -1.22 16.88
CA GLN A 85 11.98 -0.05 16.29
C GLN A 85 11.73 0.03 14.79
N ASN A 86 11.77 -1.10 14.08
CA ASN A 86 11.51 -1.10 12.65
C ASN A 86 10.06 -0.75 12.36
N LYS A 87 9.15 -1.27 13.16
CA LYS A 87 7.74 -0.97 13.00
C LYS A 87 7.45 0.51 13.24
N VAL A 88 8.00 1.06 14.32
CA VAL A 88 7.81 2.47 14.64
C VAL A 88 8.38 3.35 13.54
N ARG A 89 9.56 2.99 13.03
CA ARG A 89 10.18 3.76 11.97
C ARG A 89 9.32 3.78 10.71
N GLY A 90 8.78 2.61 10.33
CA GLY A 90 7.94 2.53 9.15
C GLY A 90 6.68 3.37 9.28
N LEU A 91 5.99 3.24 10.40
CA LEU A 91 4.76 4.00 10.62
C LEU A 91 5.05 5.49 10.76
N GLY A 92 6.18 5.85 11.36
CA GLY A 92 6.58 7.24 11.49
C GLY A 92 6.91 7.88 10.15
N ASN A 93 7.25 7.10 9.13
CA ASN A 93 7.54 7.60 7.80
C ASN A 93 6.29 7.61 6.90
N GLY A 94 5.12 7.30 7.45
CA GLY A 94 3.88 7.44 6.71
C GLY A 94 3.28 6.14 6.19
N ALA A 95 3.77 4.99 6.65
CA ALA A 95 3.14 3.72 6.31
C ALA A 95 1.86 3.54 7.11
N ASP A 96 0.92 2.82 6.53
CA ASP A 96 -0.36 2.56 7.17
C ASP A 96 -0.32 1.32 8.05
N ASP A 97 0.58 0.39 7.76
CA ASP A 97 0.75 -0.80 8.59
C ASP A 97 2.10 -1.43 8.26
N TYR A 98 2.49 -2.40 9.06
CA TYR A 98 3.76 -3.08 8.95
C TYR A 98 3.51 -4.57 9.15
N PHE A 99 3.91 -5.39 8.19
CA PHE A 99 3.63 -6.82 8.23
C PHE A 99 4.92 -7.61 8.09
N THR A 100 5.16 -8.50 9.03
CA THR A 100 6.41 -9.26 9.09
C THR A 100 6.29 -10.56 8.32
N LYS A 101 7.31 -10.90 7.55
CA LYS A 101 7.42 -12.19 6.89
C LYS A 101 7.72 -13.26 7.95
N PRO A 102 7.26 -14.49 7.77
CA PRO A 102 6.47 -15.01 6.66
C PRO A 102 5.00 -14.61 6.78
N PHE A 103 4.32 -14.53 5.65
CA PHE A 103 2.93 -14.10 5.62
C PHE A 103 1.99 -15.29 5.62
N HIS A 104 0.85 -15.09 6.26
CA HIS A 104 -0.29 -15.97 6.08
C HIS A 104 -1.28 -15.25 5.16
N LYS A 105 -1.81 -15.98 4.20
CA LYS A 105 -2.69 -15.41 3.18
C LYS A 105 -3.87 -14.65 3.77
N ASP A 106 -4.57 -15.26 4.71
CA ASP A 106 -5.77 -14.64 5.26
C ASP A 106 -5.44 -13.38 6.03
N GLU A 107 -4.30 -13.38 6.74
CA GLU A 107 -3.88 -12.22 7.49
C GLU A 107 -3.45 -11.09 6.57
N LEU A 108 -2.71 -11.39 5.51
CA LEU A 108 -2.32 -10.39 4.55
C LEU A 108 -3.54 -9.72 3.92
N ILE A 109 -4.49 -10.53 3.46
CA ILE A 109 -5.71 -10.01 2.84
C ILE A 109 -6.49 -9.15 3.82
N ALA A 110 -6.61 -9.59 5.07
CA ALA A 110 -7.35 -8.85 6.07
C ALA A 110 -6.71 -7.48 6.36
N ARG A 111 -5.37 -7.44 6.42
CA ARG A 111 -4.67 -6.17 6.65
C ARG A 111 -4.83 -5.22 5.47
N MET A 112 -4.71 -5.76 4.25
CA MET A 112 -4.90 -4.96 3.05
C MET A 112 -6.29 -4.34 3.02
N GLN A 113 -7.30 -5.14 3.27
CA GLN A 113 -8.68 -4.66 3.25
C GLN A 113 -8.94 -3.63 4.34
N ALA A 114 -8.35 -3.83 5.52
CA ALA A 114 -8.51 -2.89 6.61
C ALA A 114 -7.88 -1.54 6.29
N ILE A 115 -6.70 -1.56 5.68
CA ILE A 115 -6.00 -0.33 5.32
C ILE A 115 -6.77 0.42 4.25
N ILE A 116 -7.23 -0.28 3.24
CA ILE A 116 -7.99 0.34 2.15
C ILE A 116 -9.28 0.94 2.68
N ARG A 117 -9.95 0.24 3.57
CA ARG A 117 -11.20 0.72 4.16
C ARG A 117 -10.95 1.97 4.99
N ARG A 118 -9.90 2.00 5.82
CA ARG A 118 -9.57 3.17 6.64
C ARG A 118 -9.26 4.38 5.77
N SER A 119 -8.52 4.18 4.70
CA SER A 119 -8.17 5.24 3.79
C SER A 119 -9.43 5.83 3.14
N SER A 120 -10.33 4.96 2.71
CA SER A 120 -11.58 5.40 2.11
C SER A 120 -12.46 6.14 3.12
N ASP A 121 -12.55 5.62 4.33
CA ASP A 121 -13.34 6.26 5.38
C ASP A 121 -12.80 7.64 5.72
N GLN A 122 -11.48 7.78 5.82
CA GLN A 122 -10.86 9.06 6.09
C GLN A 122 -11.13 10.06 4.98
N THR A 123 -11.09 9.60 3.75
CA THR A 123 -11.38 10.46 2.60
C THR A 123 -12.82 10.94 2.66
N GLU A 124 -13.74 10.06 2.96
CA GLU A 124 -15.14 10.44 3.08
C GLU A 124 -15.37 11.42 4.23
N ALA A 125 -14.71 11.18 5.34
CA ALA A 125 -14.83 12.09 6.48
C ALA A 125 -14.30 13.48 6.13
N VAL A 126 -13.20 13.56 5.43
CA VAL A 126 -12.65 14.84 5.01
C VAL A 126 -13.62 15.56 4.09
N LEU A 127 -14.20 14.85 3.14
CA LEU A 127 -15.16 15.47 2.24
C LEU A 127 -16.38 15.98 2.98
N GLN A 128 -16.85 15.23 3.96
CA GLN A 128 -18.02 15.66 4.72
C GLN A 128 -17.73 16.85 5.62
N CYS A 129 -16.56 16.91 6.19
CA CYS A 129 -16.22 17.97 7.13
C CYS A 129 -15.62 19.17 6.45
N GLY A 130 -14.83 18.95 5.41
CA GLY A 130 -14.08 20.02 4.77
C GLY A 130 -14.94 20.86 3.89
N ASP A 131 -15.87 20.26 3.20
CA ASP A 131 -16.80 21.03 2.42
C ASP A 131 -18.09 20.30 2.34
N LEU A 132 -18.98 20.85 3.01
CA LEU A 132 -20.23 20.24 3.18
C LEU A 132 -21.00 20.05 1.93
N THR A 133 -20.61 20.71 0.88
CA THR A 133 -21.32 20.60 -0.36
C THR A 133 -20.75 19.54 -1.27
N VAL A 134 -19.56 19.05 -0.99
CA VAL A 134 -18.97 18.09 -1.85
C VAL A 134 -19.53 16.72 -1.60
N LYS A 135 -19.91 16.05 -2.64
CA LYS A 135 -20.35 14.74 -2.49
C LYS A 135 -19.44 13.81 -3.12
N PRO A 136 -19.20 12.79 -2.54
CA PRO A 136 -18.34 11.81 -3.05
C PRO A 136 -18.87 11.16 -4.22
N ARG A 137 -18.28 10.69 -4.74
CA ARG A 137 -18.49 9.89 -5.56
C ARG A 137 -19.18 8.78 -5.53
N ALA A 138 -19.62 8.51 -5.67
CA ALA A 138 -20.12 7.57 -5.33
C ALA A 138 -19.73 6.48 -5.97
N GLN A 139 -19.62 6.76 -5.91
CA GLN A 139 -19.19 6.25 -5.97
C GLN A 139 -18.81 5.58 -6.28
N GLN A 140 -18.29 5.47 -6.32
CA GLN A 140 -17.62 5.29 -6.15
C GLN A 140 -17.41 4.78 -6.02
N ALA A 141 -17.48 4.62 -6.30
CA ALA A 141 -17.07 4.55 -5.74
C ALA A 141 -16.90 4.08 -5.44
N GLU A 142 -16.84 3.77 -5.57
CA GLU A 142 -16.55 3.80 -4.88
C GLU A 142 -16.38 3.50 -4.59
N VAL A 143 -16.24 3.31 -4.84
CA VAL A 143 -15.93 3.43 -4.17
C VAL A 143 -15.89 3.05 -3.93
N GLY A 144 -15.94 2.70 -4.09
CA GLY A 144 -15.76 2.66 -3.57
C GLY A 144 -16.07 2.51 -3.46
N GLY A 145 -16.13 2.42 -3.63
CA GLY A 145 -16.18 2.61 -3.35
C GLY A 145 -16.52 2.74 -3.31
N ARG A 146 -16.33 2.65 -3.37
CA ARG A 146 -16.30 3.19 -3.21
C ARG A 146 -16.46 3.44 -3.28
#